data_876866e31f7aca369edac1a02389ace1
#
_entry.id   876866e31f7aca369edac1a02389ace1
#
_cell.length_a   1.000
_cell.length_b   1.000
_cell.length_c   1.000
_cell.angle_alpha   90.00
_cell.angle_beta   90.00
_cell.angle_gamma   90.00
#
_symmetry.space_group_name_H-M   'P 1'
#
loop_
_entity.id
_entity.type
_entity.pdbx_description
1 polymer ?
#
loop_
_entity_poly.entity_id
_entity_poly.type
_entity_poly.pdbx_seq_one_letter_code
_entity_poly.pdbx_strand_id
1 'polypeptide(L)' 'LVKLKDAMNDSGKSVEDLFKEIDTDGDGTINGPELYKGIKKLAGESLTPGDISMIITALDTNGDNRIDLMELRNALS' A
#
# COMPACT_ATOMS: atom_id res chain seq x y z
N LEU A 1 9.24 2.74 5.23
CA LEU A 1 8.41 2.71 4.01
C LEU A 1 9.14 3.29 2.78
N VAL A 2 10.44 3.45 2.89
CA VAL A 2 11.26 4.01 1.79
C VAL A 2 11.16 3.13 0.55
N LYS A 3 11.17 1.81 0.71
CA LYS A 3 11.10 0.88 -0.43
C LYS A 3 9.81 1.02 -1.21
N LEU A 4 8.69 1.18 -0.52
CA LEU A 4 7.41 1.35 -1.19
C LEU A 4 7.36 2.70 -1.92
N LYS A 5 7.85 3.74 -1.28
CA LYS A 5 7.89 5.06 -1.89
C LYS A 5 8.75 5.07 -3.16
N ASP A 6 9.90 4.40 -3.10
CA ASP A 6 10.78 4.27 -4.26
C ASP A 6 10.10 3.50 -5.40
N ALA A 7 9.39 2.41 -5.07
CA ALA A 7 8.67 1.65 -6.08
C ALA A 7 7.58 2.49 -6.74
N MET A 8 6.90 3.33 -5.97
CA MET A 8 5.89 4.23 -6.53
C MET A 8 6.49 5.28 -7.44
N ASN A 9 7.63 5.85 -7.05
CA ASN A 9 8.34 6.82 -7.88
C ASN A 9 8.78 6.19 -9.19
N ASP A 10 9.29 4.97 -9.15
CA ASP A 10 9.71 4.25 -10.35
C ASP A 10 8.54 3.98 -11.30
N SER A 11 7.37 3.67 -10.75
CA SER A 11 6.19 3.38 -11.56
C SER A 11 5.48 4.64 -12.06
N GLY A 12 5.81 5.81 -11.48
CA GLY A 12 5.16 7.06 -11.81
C GLY A 12 3.74 7.20 -11.26
N LYS A 13 3.37 6.37 -10.29
CA LYS A 13 2.04 6.41 -9.70
C LYS A 13 1.99 7.28 -8.45
N SER A 14 0.88 7.99 -8.27
CA SER A 14 0.62 8.72 -7.04
C SER A 14 -0.04 7.81 -6.01
N VAL A 15 -0.13 8.30 -4.76
CA VAL A 15 -0.79 7.56 -3.69
C VAL A 15 -2.26 7.31 -4.05
N GLU A 16 -2.93 8.31 -4.60
CA GLU A 16 -4.32 8.18 -5.01
C GLU A 16 -4.50 7.14 -6.11
N ASP A 17 -3.60 7.12 -7.08
CA ASP A 17 -3.65 6.14 -8.16
C ASP A 17 -3.46 4.73 -7.62
N LEU A 18 -2.50 4.55 -6.72
CA LEU A 18 -2.26 3.26 -6.11
C LEU A 18 -3.48 2.80 -5.32
N PHE A 19 -4.07 3.70 -4.55
CA PHE A 19 -5.24 3.38 -3.74
C PHE A 19 -6.41 2.93 -4.62
N LYS A 20 -6.66 3.64 -5.71
CA LYS A 20 -7.75 3.30 -6.64
C LYS A 20 -7.54 1.93 -7.28
N GLU A 21 -6.31 1.59 -7.60
CA GLU A 21 -6.02 0.28 -8.18
C GLU A 21 -6.24 -0.85 -7.19
N ILE A 22 -5.92 -0.62 -5.92
CA ILE A 22 -6.03 -1.64 -4.89
C ILE A 22 -7.47 -1.75 -4.39
N ASP A 23 -8.15 -0.63 -4.27
CA ASP A 23 -9.54 -0.59 -3.77
C ASP A 23 -10.51 -0.98 -4.87
N THR A 24 -10.57 -2.26 -5.17
CA THR A 24 -11.43 -2.79 -6.23
C THR A 24 -12.90 -2.74 -5.89
N ASP A 25 -13.22 -2.74 -4.60
CA ASP A 25 -14.61 -2.69 -4.13
C ASP A 25 -15.18 -1.28 -4.10
N GLY A 26 -14.31 -0.28 -4.11
CA GLY A 26 -14.75 1.11 -4.07
C GLY A 26 -15.35 1.53 -2.74
N ASP A 27 -14.99 0.85 -1.64
CA ASP A 27 -15.56 1.14 -0.33
C ASP A 27 -14.77 2.20 0.45
N GLY A 28 -13.69 2.71 -0.11
CA GLY A 28 -12.88 3.75 0.51
C GLY A 28 -11.82 3.23 1.47
N THR A 29 -11.73 1.91 1.66
CA THR A 29 -10.70 1.29 2.49
C THR A 29 -10.15 0.05 1.82
N ILE A 30 -8.91 -0.31 2.22
CA ILE A 30 -8.22 -1.48 1.70
C ILE A 30 -7.89 -2.39 2.87
N ASN A 31 -8.17 -3.69 2.74
CA ASN A 31 -7.76 -4.64 3.77
C ASN A 31 -6.32 -5.12 3.52
N GLY A 32 -5.76 -5.87 4.47
CA GLY A 32 -4.40 -6.37 4.38
C GLY A 32 -4.12 -7.17 3.11
N PRO A 33 -4.91 -8.19 2.81
CA PRO A 33 -4.70 -8.99 1.59
C PRO A 33 -4.79 -8.19 0.30
N GLU A 34 -5.71 -7.23 0.21
CA GLU A 34 -5.82 -6.36 -0.96
C GLU A 34 -4.56 -5.51 -1.12
N LEU A 35 -4.10 -4.94 -0.01
CA LEU A 35 -2.88 -4.12 -0.02
C LEU A 35 -1.66 -4.96 -0.39
N TYR A 36 -1.58 -6.18 0.14
CA TYR A 36 -0.49 -7.08 -0.19
C TYR A 36 -0.41 -7.33 -1.69
N LYS A 37 -1.53 -7.64 -2.31
CA LYS A 37 -1.59 -7.88 -3.75
C LYS A 37 -1.21 -6.64 -4.54
N GLY A 38 -1.69 -5.48 -4.11
CA GLY A 38 -1.40 -4.22 -4.79
C GLY A 38 0.07 -3.85 -4.73
N ILE A 39 0.69 -3.98 -3.57
CA ILE A 39 2.10 -3.69 -3.40
C ILE A 39 2.95 -4.68 -4.19
N LYS A 40 2.59 -5.96 -4.15
CA LYS A 40 3.32 -6.99 -4.89
C LYS A 40 3.26 -6.72 -6.39
N LYS A 41 2.11 -6.32 -6.89
CA LYS A 41 1.95 -5.99 -8.31
C LYS A 41 2.78 -4.76 -8.69
N LEU A 42 2.80 -3.76 -7.82
CA LEU A 42 3.54 -2.52 -8.06
C LEU A 42 5.05 -2.73 -8.02
N ALA A 43 5.52 -3.37 -6.97
CA ALA A 43 6.95 -3.52 -6.73
C ALA A 43 7.54 -4.77 -7.39
N GLY A 44 6.71 -5.75 -7.72
CA GLY A 44 7.17 -7.00 -8.30
C GLY A 44 8.10 -7.73 -7.35
N GLU A 45 9.31 -8.02 -7.82
CA GLU A 45 10.32 -8.73 -7.02
C GLU A 45 11.18 -7.79 -6.16
N SER A 46 10.95 -6.48 -6.25
CA SER A 46 11.73 -5.50 -5.49
C SER A 46 11.50 -5.62 -3.98
N LEU A 47 10.33 -6.11 -3.58
CA LEU A 47 9.98 -6.30 -2.18
C LEU A 47 9.72 -7.77 -1.89
N THR A 48 10.27 -8.26 -0.77
CA THR A 48 9.99 -9.62 -0.31
C THR A 48 8.63 -9.66 0.38
N PRO A 49 8.02 -10.85 0.53
CA PRO A 49 6.78 -10.96 1.30
C PRO A 49 6.92 -10.42 2.73
N GLY A 50 8.07 -10.60 3.36
CA GLY A 50 8.34 -10.04 4.68
C GLY A 50 8.32 -8.53 4.68
N ASP A 51 8.93 -7.90 3.67
CA ASP A 51 8.92 -6.45 3.52
C ASP A 51 7.49 -5.92 3.38
N ILE A 52 6.69 -6.60 2.57
CA ILE A 52 5.30 -6.18 2.35
C ILE A 52 4.49 -6.30 3.65
N SER A 53 4.67 -7.38 4.39
CA SER A 53 3.99 -7.55 5.68
C SER A 53 4.35 -6.45 6.66
N MET A 54 5.63 -6.06 6.71
CA MET A 54 6.08 -4.97 7.57
C MET A 54 5.43 -3.65 7.17
N ILE A 55 5.34 -3.40 5.88
CA ILE A 55 4.70 -2.18 5.36
C ILE A 55 3.22 -2.14 5.78
N ILE A 56 2.51 -3.24 5.61
CA ILE A 56 1.10 -3.32 5.97
C ILE A 56 0.92 -3.04 7.46
N THR A 57 1.74 -3.65 8.30
CA THR A 57 1.68 -3.44 9.75
C THR A 57 1.93 -1.97 10.10
N ALA A 58 2.89 -1.34 9.42
CA ALA A 58 3.21 0.07 9.66
C ALA A 58 2.08 1.00 9.20
N LEU A 59 1.38 0.62 8.13
CA LEU A 59 0.28 1.43 7.61
C LEU A 59 -0.99 1.32 8.45
N ASP A 60 -1.21 0.17 9.07
CA ASP A 60 -2.42 -0.09 9.87
C ASP A 60 -2.25 0.48 11.27
N THR A 61 -2.36 1.79 11.37
CA THR A 61 -2.16 2.49 12.64
C THR A 61 -3.31 2.28 13.63
N ASN A 62 -4.49 1.97 13.14
CA ASN A 62 -5.68 1.77 13.96
C ASN A 62 -5.84 0.33 14.46
N GLY A 63 -5.11 -0.61 13.85
CA GLY A 63 -5.20 -2.01 14.23
C GLY A 63 -6.50 -2.69 13.84
N ASP A 64 -7.22 -2.15 12.86
CA ASP A 64 -8.50 -2.71 12.41
C ASP A 64 -8.38 -3.52 11.12
N ASN A 65 -7.17 -3.74 10.64
CA ASN A 65 -6.87 -4.44 9.39
C ASN A 65 -7.42 -3.72 8.15
N ARG A 66 -7.70 -2.43 8.28
CA ARG A 66 -8.17 -1.60 7.16
C ARG A 66 -7.33 -0.35 7.06
N ILE A 67 -7.02 0.01 5.83
CA ILE A 67 -6.18 1.16 5.54
C ILE A 67 -6.97 2.08 4.62
N ASP A 68 -7.15 3.33 5.02
CA ASP A 68 -7.79 4.33 4.17
C ASP A 68 -6.75 5.16 3.44
N LEU A 69 -7.22 6.04 2.55
CA LEU A 69 -6.33 6.86 1.75
C LEU A 69 -5.46 7.76 2.62
N MET A 70 -6.02 8.32 3.68
CA MET A 70 -5.26 9.22 4.55
C MET A 70 -4.15 8.50 5.28
N GLU A 71 -4.42 7.28 5.77
CA GLU A 71 -3.38 6.48 6.42
C GLU A 71 -2.24 6.19 5.44
N LEU A 72 -2.59 5.83 4.21
CA LEU A 72 -1.60 5.55 3.18
C LEU A 72 -0.78 6.79 2.82
N ARG A 73 -1.44 7.93 2.65
CA ARG A 73 -0.75 9.19 2.35
C ARG A 73 0.19 9.61 3.46
N ASN A 74 -0.27 9.53 4.71
CA ASN A 74 0.55 9.90 5.86
C ASN A 74 1.80 9.03 5.96
N ALA A 75 1.66 7.75 5.70
CA ALA A 75 2.79 6.82 5.77
C ALA A 75 3.81 7.05 4.67
N LEU A 76 3.36 7.53 3.50
CA LEU A 76 4.22 7.72 2.33
C LEU A 76 4.68 9.15 2.11
N SER A 77 4.23 10.08 2.92
CA SER A 77 4.62 11.49 2.78
C SER A 77 5.97 11.84 3.46
#